data_ea6f41fd9e70f7bb71abc87f41d7cd0f
#
_entry.id   ea6f41fd9e70f7bb71abc87f41d7cd0f
#
_cell.length_a   1.000
_cell.length_b   1.000
_cell.length_c   1.000
_cell.angle_alpha   90.00
_cell.angle_beta   90.00
_cell.angle_gamma   90.00
#
_symmetry.space_group_name_H-M   'P 1'
#
loop_
_entity.id
_entity.type
_entity.pdbx_description
1 polymer ?
#
loop_
_entity_poly.entity_id
_entity_poly.type
_entity_poly.pdbx_seq_one_letter_code
_entity_poly.pdbx_strand_id
1 'polypeptide(L)'
;MNEPIEFCLNKATEAEITNHFLHCDADFVPPLSGRVEISSYAHKIAGKATRFEAWADGELVGLVAVYCNDSERRAAYTTSVSVLRGWQDRGIASQLMERCVGHVKGLGFEGIELEVDSENVGAVRLYEKMGFIIDRVNGRATTIHLNTGKNT
;
A
#
# COMPACT_ATOMS: atom_id res chain seq x y z
N MET A 1 12.26 -19.51 14.27
CA MET A 1 12.66 -19.90 12.92
C MET A 1 12.17 -18.87 11.91
N ASN A 2 13.04 -18.42 11.05
CA ASN A 2 12.69 -17.40 10.08
C ASN A 2 12.25 -18.04 8.79
N GLU A 3 10.99 -17.82 8.42
CA GLU A 3 10.53 -18.25 7.11
C GLU A 3 11.00 -17.22 6.09
N PRO A 4 11.51 -17.68 4.95
CA PRO A 4 11.97 -16.73 3.92
C PRO A 4 10.77 -15.99 3.33
N ILE A 5 10.97 -14.70 3.10
CA ILE A 5 9.97 -13.86 2.46
C ILE A 5 10.41 -13.62 1.03
N GLU A 6 9.52 -13.90 0.09
CA GLU A 6 9.74 -13.63 -1.31
C GLU A 6 8.98 -12.37 -1.71
N PHE A 7 9.67 -11.40 -2.29
CA PHE A 7 9.04 -10.18 -2.78
C PHE A 7 8.73 -10.33 -4.25
N CYS A 8 7.48 -10.09 -4.62
CA CYS A 8 6.99 -10.27 -5.98
C CYS A 8 6.26 -9.04 -6.48
N LEU A 9 6.08 -8.99 -7.79
CA LEU A 9 5.35 -7.91 -8.46
C LEU A 9 4.21 -8.52 -9.26
N ASN A 10 2.99 -8.09 -8.97
CA ASN A 10 1.79 -8.45 -9.75
C ASN A 10 1.56 -9.97 -9.89
N LYS A 11 1.88 -10.74 -8.86
CA LYS A 11 1.74 -12.19 -8.89
C LYS A 11 0.38 -12.66 -8.39
N ALA A 12 -0.19 -11.97 -7.40
CA ALA A 12 -1.41 -12.44 -6.72
C ALA A 12 -2.61 -12.42 -7.65
N THR A 13 -3.42 -13.46 -7.55
CA THR A 13 -4.73 -13.49 -8.22
C THR A 13 -5.73 -12.68 -7.41
N GLU A 14 -6.87 -12.37 -8.03
CA GLU A 14 -7.96 -11.69 -7.34
C GLU A 14 -8.39 -12.45 -6.09
N ALA A 15 -8.49 -13.77 -6.17
CA ALA A 15 -8.88 -14.60 -5.04
C ALA A 15 -7.86 -14.52 -3.91
N GLU A 16 -6.58 -14.48 -4.24
CA GLU A 16 -5.51 -14.34 -3.25
C GLU A 16 -5.52 -12.99 -2.56
N ILE A 17 -5.82 -11.94 -3.32
CA ILE A 17 -5.95 -10.59 -2.77
C ILE A 17 -7.16 -10.52 -1.83
N THR A 18 -8.29 -11.07 -2.26
CA THR A 18 -9.51 -11.13 -1.45
C THR A 18 -9.22 -11.84 -0.12
N ASN A 19 -8.60 -13.00 -0.20
CA ASN A 19 -8.25 -13.78 0.98
C ASN A 19 -7.34 -13.03 1.94
N HIS A 20 -6.35 -12.33 1.39
CA HIS A 20 -5.45 -11.50 2.17
C HIS A 20 -6.23 -10.43 2.94
N PHE A 21 -7.11 -9.69 2.25
CA PHE A 21 -7.89 -8.64 2.89
C PHE A 21 -8.83 -9.19 3.97
N LEU A 22 -9.42 -10.35 3.73
CA LEU A 22 -10.29 -10.96 4.73
C LEU A 22 -9.52 -11.32 6.01
N HIS A 23 -8.28 -11.72 5.87
CA HIS A 23 -7.44 -12.08 7.02
C HIS A 23 -6.96 -10.85 7.82
N CYS A 24 -6.85 -9.68 7.19
CA CYS A 24 -6.37 -8.48 7.88
C CYS A 24 -7.40 -7.36 7.97
N ASP A 25 -8.66 -7.64 7.64
CA ASP A 25 -9.73 -6.65 7.63
C ASP A 25 -9.80 -5.84 8.93
N ALA A 26 -9.75 -6.53 10.06
CA ALA A 26 -9.87 -5.89 11.37
C ALA A 26 -8.67 -5.03 11.75
N ASP A 27 -7.54 -5.19 11.06
CA ASP A 27 -6.33 -4.43 11.34
C ASP A 27 -6.28 -3.11 10.59
N PHE A 28 -7.16 -2.91 9.61
CA PHE A 28 -7.29 -1.60 8.97
C PHE A 28 -7.96 -0.61 9.93
N VAL A 29 -7.60 0.64 9.82
CA VAL A 29 -8.14 1.71 10.67
C VAL A 29 -8.82 2.74 9.77
N PRO A 30 -10.15 2.84 9.72
CA PRO A 30 -11.13 1.88 10.25
C PRO A 30 -11.14 0.57 9.46
N PRO A 31 -11.83 -0.48 9.94
CA PRO A 31 -11.84 -1.78 9.24
C PRO A 31 -12.24 -1.65 7.77
N LEU A 32 -11.57 -2.43 6.94
CA LEU A 32 -11.74 -2.33 5.48
C LEU A 32 -13.17 -2.62 5.05
N SER A 33 -13.79 -3.65 5.64
CA SER A 33 -15.16 -4.05 5.29
C SER A 33 -16.19 -2.97 5.58
N GLY A 34 -15.87 -2.02 6.46
CA GLY A 34 -16.74 -0.89 6.74
C GLY A 34 -16.65 0.23 5.70
N ARG A 35 -15.68 0.15 4.79
CA ARG A 35 -15.43 1.21 3.80
C ARG A 35 -15.65 0.74 2.37
N VAL A 36 -15.42 -0.54 2.10
CA VAL A 36 -15.50 -1.11 0.75
C VAL A 36 -16.12 -2.49 0.81
N GLU A 37 -16.64 -2.93 -0.31
CA GLU A 37 -17.00 -4.33 -0.49
C GLU A 37 -15.71 -5.04 -0.92
N ILE A 38 -15.21 -5.95 -0.08
CA ILE A 38 -13.84 -6.50 -0.22
C ILE A 38 -13.60 -7.18 -1.56
N SER A 39 -14.52 -8.00 -2.04
CA SER A 39 -14.30 -8.71 -3.30
C SER A 39 -14.25 -7.75 -4.49
N SER A 40 -15.08 -6.71 -4.49
CA SER A 40 -15.07 -5.71 -5.55
C SER A 40 -13.78 -4.89 -5.52
N TYR A 41 -13.32 -4.57 -4.33
CA TYR A 41 -12.07 -3.83 -4.15
C TYR A 41 -10.87 -4.67 -4.65
N ALA A 42 -10.83 -5.95 -4.28
CA ALA A 42 -9.79 -6.87 -4.75
C ALA A 42 -9.83 -7.04 -6.27
N HIS A 43 -11.01 -7.09 -6.85
CA HIS A 43 -11.18 -7.17 -8.30
C HIS A 43 -10.56 -5.97 -8.99
N LYS A 44 -10.86 -4.77 -8.49
CA LYS A 44 -10.33 -3.54 -9.06
C LYS A 44 -8.80 -3.49 -8.94
N ILE A 45 -8.28 -3.88 -7.78
CA ILE A 45 -6.83 -3.91 -7.56
C ILE A 45 -6.16 -4.90 -8.51
N ALA A 46 -6.73 -6.10 -8.64
CA ALA A 46 -6.16 -7.12 -9.52
C ALA A 46 -6.11 -6.67 -10.97
N GLY A 47 -7.12 -5.87 -11.40
CA GLY A 47 -7.22 -5.44 -12.79
C GLY A 47 -6.49 -4.14 -13.11
N LYS A 48 -6.27 -3.27 -12.13
CA LYS A 48 -5.83 -1.90 -12.41
C LYS A 48 -4.64 -1.41 -11.61
N ALA A 49 -4.31 -2.04 -10.49
CA ALA A 49 -3.23 -1.57 -9.64
C ALA A 49 -1.95 -2.34 -9.90
N THR A 50 -0.82 -1.67 -9.73
CA THR A 50 0.47 -2.32 -9.64
C THR A 50 0.63 -2.79 -8.21
N ARG A 51 1.06 -4.03 -8.01
CA ARG A 51 1.08 -4.64 -6.68
C ARG A 51 2.48 -5.07 -6.32
N PHE A 52 2.94 -4.60 -5.16
CA PHE A 52 4.18 -5.02 -4.54
C PHE A 52 3.80 -5.98 -3.42
N GLU A 53 4.31 -7.20 -3.47
CA GLU A 53 3.80 -8.31 -2.69
C GLU A 53 4.89 -8.98 -1.89
N ALA A 54 4.56 -9.38 -0.67
CA ALA A 54 5.43 -10.22 0.15
C ALA A 54 4.73 -11.55 0.35
N TRP A 55 5.42 -12.62 0.01
CA TRP A 55 4.90 -13.98 0.08
C TRP A 55 5.74 -14.80 1.05
N ALA A 56 5.09 -15.61 1.86
CA ALA A 56 5.76 -16.54 2.75
C ALA A 56 4.96 -17.81 2.78
N ASP A 57 5.62 -18.94 2.53
CA ASP A 57 5.00 -20.27 2.58
C ASP A 57 3.73 -20.34 1.74
N GLY A 58 3.76 -19.75 0.55
CA GLY A 58 2.62 -19.77 -0.37
C GLY A 58 1.48 -18.84 -0.02
N GLU A 59 1.65 -18.00 1.00
CA GLU A 59 0.62 -17.07 1.45
C GLU A 59 1.02 -15.63 1.19
N LEU A 60 0.08 -14.80 0.75
CA LEU A 60 0.30 -13.35 0.57
C LEU A 60 0.24 -12.68 1.93
N VAL A 61 1.41 -12.38 2.50
CA VAL A 61 1.52 -11.82 3.85
C VAL A 61 1.62 -10.30 3.88
N GLY A 62 1.97 -9.68 2.77
CA GLY A 62 2.03 -8.23 2.67
C GLY A 62 1.67 -7.74 1.29
N LEU A 63 1.04 -6.57 1.21
CA LEU A 63 0.56 -6.02 -0.06
C LEU A 63 0.61 -4.50 -0.03
N VAL A 64 1.22 -3.92 -1.06
CA VAL A 64 1.08 -2.50 -1.39
C VAL A 64 0.52 -2.43 -2.80
N ALA A 65 -0.61 -1.74 -2.96
CA ALA A 65 -1.26 -1.57 -4.25
C ALA A 65 -1.29 -0.09 -4.62
N VAL A 66 -0.81 0.22 -5.81
CA VAL A 66 -0.71 1.60 -6.28
C VAL A 66 -1.31 1.72 -7.68
N TYR A 67 -2.08 2.79 -7.89
CA TYR A 67 -2.60 3.12 -9.21
C TYR A 67 -1.65 4.11 -9.88
N CYS A 68 -1.14 3.72 -11.04
CA CYS A 68 -0.25 4.56 -11.85
C CYS A 68 -0.96 4.94 -13.16
N ASN A 69 -2.20 5.42 -13.03
CA ASN A 69 -3.09 5.64 -14.16
C ASN A 69 -3.15 7.09 -14.66
N ASP A 70 -2.49 8.01 -13.96
CA ASP A 70 -2.49 9.41 -14.38
C ASP A 70 -1.61 9.55 -15.63
N SER A 71 -2.26 9.85 -16.76
CA SER A 71 -1.55 9.97 -18.04
C SER A 71 -0.55 11.13 -18.04
N GLU A 72 -0.73 12.11 -17.18
CA GLU A 72 0.20 13.24 -17.05
C GLU A 72 1.30 12.96 -16.01
N ARG A 73 1.23 11.82 -15.36
CA ARG A 73 2.22 11.37 -14.35
C ARG A 73 2.44 12.36 -13.21
N ARG A 74 1.37 13.05 -12.81
CA ARG A 74 1.47 13.98 -11.68
C ARG A 74 1.56 13.26 -10.35
N ALA A 75 0.66 12.30 -10.13
CA ALA A 75 0.66 11.55 -8.88
C ALA A 75 0.15 10.13 -9.11
N ALA A 76 0.86 9.17 -8.53
CA ALA A 76 0.37 7.82 -8.37
C ALA A 76 -0.38 7.76 -7.03
N TYR A 77 -1.39 6.94 -6.93
CA TYR A 77 -2.19 6.83 -5.72
C TYR A 77 -2.03 5.44 -5.11
N THR A 78 -1.50 5.38 -3.88
CA THR A 78 -1.41 4.13 -3.14
C THR A 78 -2.74 3.89 -2.45
N THR A 79 -3.45 2.86 -2.87
CA THR A 79 -4.79 2.57 -2.35
C THR A 79 -4.77 1.63 -1.15
N SER A 80 -3.74 0.80 -1.01
CA SER A 80 -3.69 -0.16 0.10
C SER A 80 -2.25 -0.44 0.51
N VAL A 81 -2.04 -0.49 1.83
CA VAL A 81 -0.80 -0.95 2.45
C VAL A 81 -1.22 -1.86 3.60
N SER A 82 -0.87 -3.13 3.54
CA SER A 82 -1.32 -4.08 4.56
C SER A 82 -0.32 -5.21 4.75
N VAL A 83 -0.21 -5.68 6.01
CA VAL A 83 0.62 -6.82 6.37
C VAL A 83 -0.19 -7.65 7.37
N LEU A 84 -0.24 -8.96 7.17
CA LEU A 84 -0.94 -9.86 8.08
C LEU A 84 -0.36 -9.74 9.49
N ARG A 85 -1.22 -9.84 10.50
CA ARG A 85 -0.84 -9.57 11.90
C ARG A 85 0.40 -10.35 12.34
N GLY A 86 0.49 -11.62 12.01
CA GLY A 86 1.63 -12.44 12.39
C GLY A 86 2.95 -12.04 11.73
N TRP A 87 2.90 -11.17 10.74
CA TRP A 87 4.07 -10.75 9.98
C TRP A 87 4.40 -9.27 10.17
N GLN A 88 3.65 -8.57 11.03
CA GLN A 88 3.91 -7.17 11.33
C GLN A 88 5.19 -7.00 12.15
N ASP A 89 5.72 -5.78 12.18
CA ASP A 89 6.93 -5.42 12.92
C ASP A 89 8.20 -6.13 12.44
N ARG A 90 8.21 -6.53 11.17
CA ARG A 90 9.38 -7.15 10.53
C ARG A 90 9.94 -6.32 9.38
N GLY A 91 9.44 -5.08 9.22
CA GLY A 91 9.88 -4.20 8.16
C GLY A 91 9.31 -4.50 6.78
N ILE A 92 8.28 -5.36 6.68
CA ILE A 92 7.72 -5.74 5.39
C ILE A 92 7.06 -4.55 4.70
N ALA A 93 6.21 -3.81 5.43
CA ALA A 93 5.54 -2.63 4.85
C ALA A 93 6.56 -1.61 4.34
N SER A 94 7.61 -1.38 5.11
CA SER A 94 8.67 -0.46 4.74
C SER A 94 9.35 -0.89 3.43
N GLN A 95 9.68 -2.17 3.32
CA GLN A 95 10.33 -2.69 2.11
C GLN A 95 9.42 -2.63 0.90
N LEU A 96 8.13 -2.95 1.07
CA LEU A 96 7.17 -2.87 -0.02
C LEU A 96 6.98 -1.43 -0.49
N MET A 97 6.89 -0.50 0.46
CA MET A 97 6.75 0.92 0.12
C MET A 97 7.99 1.46 -0.57
N GLU A 98 9.18 1.05 -0.17
CA GLU A 98 10.41 1.45 -0.85
C GLU A 98 10.42 0.99 -2.30
N ARG A 99 9.98 -0.24 -2.54
CA ARG A 99 9.87 -0.77 -3.91
C ARG A 99 8.83 -0.01 -4.71
N CYS A 100 7.71 0.33 -4.08
CA CYS A 100 6.66 1.13 -4.70
C CYS A 100 7.18 2.50 -5.11
N VAL A 101 7.85 3.19 -4.20
CA VAL A 101 8.42 4.52 -4.47
C VAL A 101 9.41 4.47 -5.63
N GLY A 102 10.31 3.47 -5.63
CA GLY A 102 11.28 3.31 -6.70
C GLY A 102 10.63 3.07 -8.05
N HIS A 103 9.57 2.26 -8.08
CA HIS A 103 8.84 1.96 -9.31
C HIS A 103 8.15 3.22 -9.86
N VAL A 104 7.43 3.94 -9.01
CA VAL A 104 6.71 5.15 -9.40
C VAL A 104 7.68 6.22 -9.91
N LYS A 105 8.81 6.37 -9.21
CA LYS A 105 9.86 7.28 -9.64
C LYS A 105 10.43 6.89 -11.00
N GLY A 106 10.67 5.60 -11.19
CA GLY A 106 11.19 5.06 -12.46
C GLY A 106 10.25 5.28 -13.63
N LEU A 107 8.93 5.35 -13.38
CA LEU A 107 7.95 5.65 -14.40
C LEU A 107 7.85 7.15 -14.73
N GLY A 108 8.53 7.98 -13.99
CA GLY A 108 8.53 9.43 -14.23
C GLY A 108 7.41 10.19 -13.55
N PHE A 109 6.74 9.61 -12.56
CA PHE A 109 5.71 10.30 -11.81
C PHE A 109 6.32 11.36 -10.90
N GLU A 110 5.61 12.45 -10.70
CA GLU A 110 6.08 13.55 -9.85
C GLU A 110 5.83 13.30 -8.38
N GLY A 111 4.88 12.46 -8.05
CA GLY A 111 4.59 12.18 -6.66
C GLY A 111 3.75 10.95 -6.43
N ILE A 112 3.65 10.57 -5.15
CA ILE A 112 2.76 9.52 -4.66
C ILE A 112 1.85 10.16 -3.62
N GLU A 113 0.57 9.85 -3.72
CA GLU A 113 -0.43 10.31 -2.77
C GLU A 113 -1.07 9.10 -2.11
N LEU A 114 -1.40 9.24 -0.83
CA LEU A 114 -2.21 8.25 -0.13
C LEU A 114 -2.99 8.90 1.00
N GLU A 115 -4.00 8.18 1.47
CA GLU A 115 -4.80 8.62 2.61
C GLU A 115 -4.51 7.71 3.80
N VAL A 116 -4.33 8.31 4.96
CA VAL A 116 -4.09 7.57 6.19
C VAL A 116 -4.99 8.12 7.29
N ASP A 117 -5.51 7.24 8.14
CA ASP A 117 -6.26 7.65 9.33
C ASP A 117 -5.27 8.14 10.37
N SER A 118 -5.52 9.34 10.92
CA SER A 118 -4.60 9.95 11.89
C SER A 118 -4.40 9.11 13.15
N GLU A 119 -5.35 8.21 13.45
CA GLU A 119 -5.23 7.32 14.60
C GLU A 119 -4.42 6.06 14.31
N ASN A 120 -4.07 5.82 13.05
CA ASN A 120 -3.20 4.72 12.70
C ASN A 120 -1.75 5.16 12.88
N VAL A 121 -1.31 5.18 14.15
CA VAL A 121 -0.03 5.75 14.55
C VAL A 121 1.16 5.05 13.88
N GLY A 122 1.08 3.73 13.76
CA GLY A 122 2.16 2.97 13.12
C GLY A 122 2.35 3.34 11.65
N ALA A 123 1.24 3.48 10.93
CA ALA A 123 1.27 3.88 9.52
C ALA A 123 1.78 5.32 9.38
N VAL A 124 1.27 6.23 10.21
CA VAL A 124 1.71 7.63 10.16
C VAL A 124 3.23 7.72 10.35
N ARG A 125 3.77 6.99 11.33
CA ARG A 125 5.22 6.98 11.56
C ARG A 125 6.01 6.44 10.38
N LEU A 126 5.51 5.38 9.74
CA LEU A 126 6.15 4.82 8.57
C LEU A 126 6.25 5.85 7.46
N TYR A 127 5.13 6.52 7.16
CA TYR A 127 5.08 7.48 6.06
C TYR A 127 5.91 8.73 6.36
N GLU A 128 5.89 9.23 7.59
CA GLU A 128 6.73 10.35 8.00
C GLU A 128 8.21 10.02 7.83
N LYS A 129 8.58 8.81 8.23
CA LYS A 129 9.97 8.36 8.13
C LYS A 129 10.43 8.27 6.67
N MET A 130 9.51 7.97 5.76
CA MET A 130 9.81 7.93 4.33
C MET A 130 9.84 9.30 3.67
N GLY A 131 9.40 10.34 4.37
CA GLY A 131 9.41 11.70 3.85
C GLY A 131 8.08 12.20 3.34
N PHE A 132 6.99 11.45 3.56
CA PHE A 132 5.67 11.93 3.20
C PHE A 132 5.30 13.14 4.06
N ILE A 133 4.60 14.10 3.47
CA ILE A 133 4.14 15.30 4.17
C ILE A 133 2.64 15.43 4.04
N ILE A 134 2.03 16.12 5.00
CA ILE A 134 0.60 16.33 5.04
C ILE A 134 0.20 17.32 3.95
N ASP A 135 -0.78 16.92 3.14
CA ASP A 135 -1.33 17.76 2.09
C ASP A 135 -2.65 18.37 2.54
N ARG A 136 -3.57 17.57 3.07
CA ARG A 136 -4.82 18.07 3.64
C ARG A 136 -5.39 17.12 4.66
N VAL A 137 -6.19 17.67 5.58
CA VAL A 137 -6.82 16.91 6.66
C VAL A 137 -8.33 17.07 6.54
N ASN A 138 -9.04 15.95 6.59
CA ASN A 138 -10.49 15.92 6.57
C ASN A 138 -10.96 14.99 7.69
N GLY A 139 -11.19 15.56 8.88
CA GLY A 139 -11.48 14.76 10.07
C GLY A 139 -10.27 13.91 10.44
N ARG A 140 -10.49 12.59 10.53
CA ARG A 140 -9.39 11.65 10.81
C ARG A 140 -8.64 11.26 9.55
N ALA A 141 -9.24 11.47 8.37
CA ALA A 141 -8.61 11.12 7.11
C ALA A 141 -7.60 12.21 6.73
N THR A 142 -6.34 11.83 6.58
CA THR A 142 -5.27 12.73 6.21
C THR A 142 -4.70 12.29 4.87
N THR A 143 -4.70 13.21 3.91
CA THR A 143 -4.04 12.97 2.63
C THR A 143 -2.61 13.43 2.75
N ILE A 144 -1.69 12.55 2.41
CA ILE A 144 -0.25 12.82 2.47
C ILE A 144 0.36 12.55 1.10
N HIS A 145 1.48 13.18 0.83
CA HIS A 145 2.16 12.96 -0.43
C HIS A 145 3.68 12.94 -0.27
N LEU A 146 4.33 12.27 -1.22
CA LEU A 146 5.78 12.21 -1.34
C LEU A 146 6.15 12.67 -2.73
N ASN A 147 7.08 13.61 -2.82
CA ASN A 147 7.61 14.08 -4.09
C ASN A 147 8.60 13.03 -4.63
N THR A 148 8.34 12.50 -5.82
CA THR A 148 9.20 11.51 -6.47
C THR A 148 9.81 12.04 -7.76
N GLY A 149 9.45 13.27 -8.15
CA GLY A 149 10.00 13.90 -9.33
C GLY A 149 11.35 14.52 -9.05
N LYS A 150 11.93 15.08 -10.08
CA LYS A 150 13.18 15.82 -9.91
C LYS A 150 12.89 17.16 -9.27
N ASN A 151 13.58 17.42 -8.18
CA ASN A 151 13.56 18.74 -7.59
C ASN A 151 14.61 19.57 -8.28
N THR A 152 14.16 20.49 -9.04
CA THR A 152 15.05 21.43 -9.69
C THR A 152 14.85 22.80 -9.13
#